data_f86af9c004fdc56f0afa53f3827439bb
#
_entry.id   f86af9c004fdc56f0afa53f3827439bb
#
_cell.length_a   1.000
_cell.length_b   1.000
_cell.length_c   1.000
_cell.angle_alpha   90.00
_cell.angle_beta   90.00
_cell.angle_gamma   90.00
#
_symmetry.space_group_name_H-M   'P 1'
#
loop_
_entity.id
_entity.type
_entity.pdbx_description
1 polymer ?
#
loop_
_entity_poly.entity_id
_entity_poly.type
_entity_poly.pdbx_seq_one_letter_code
_entity_poly.pdbx_strand_id
1 'polypeptide(L)'
;REQHPAPPFFHSFLGMSEAAATSPDVSSVLAALQALYHNPDAQAKQQANQALLQFQKTPQAWSTANALLLAQDVPLESRLFSAQTFRSKVTFDLDQLEGASQEQLRDTLLHALDMYATGPRVIQTQLCLALAALALQMSEARWGNVVPGMIERFGGAPSTVGVLLEFLTVLPEEVSMN
;
A
#
# COMPACT_ATOMS: atom_id res chain seq x y z
N ARG A 1 -27.52 -20.15 -0.21
CA ARG A 1 -26.31 -19.31 -0.05
C ARG A 1 -25.65 -19.25 -1.43
N GLU A 2 -25.96 -18.20 -2.17
CA GLU A 2 -25.30 -17.91 -3.44
C GLU A 2 -23.87 -17.46 -3.12
N GLN A 3 -22.89 -18.24 -3.57
CA GLN A 3 -21.51 -17.83 -3.61
C GLN A 3 -21.41 -16.76 -4.72
N HIS A 4 -21.31 -15.50 -4.34
CA HIS A 4 -20.85 -14.48 -5.27
C HIS A 4 -19.40 -14.82 -5.66
N PRO A 5 -19.09 -14.90 -6.96
CA PRO A 5 -17.71 -15.07 -7.38
C PRO A 5 -16.89 -13.84 -6.92
N ALA A 6 -15.71 -14.10 -6.36
CA ALA A 6 -14.76 -13.03 -6.00
C ALA A 6 -14.58 -12.08 -7.20
N PRO A 7 -14.51 -10.78 -6.97
CA PRO A 7 -14.34 -9.83 -8.06
C PRO A 7 -13.06 -10.18 -8.84
N PRO A 8 -13.06 -10.09 -10.19
CA PRO A 8 -12.00 -10.58 -11.07
C PRO A 8 -10.64 -9.87 -10.88
N PHE A 9 -10.56 -8.92 -9.94
CA PHE A 9 -9.39 -8.10 -9.71
C PHE A 9 -8.21 -8.84 -9.05
N PHE A 10 -8.44 -9.90 -8.29
CA PHE A 10 -7.41 -10.55 -7.48
C PHE A 10 -6.67 -11.71 -8.17
N HIS A 11 -7.25 -12.34 -9.19
CA HIS A 11 -6.51 -13.32 -10.00
C HIS A 11 -5.36 -12.69 -10.80
N SER A 12 -5.35 -11.37 -10.96
CA SER A 12 -4.29 -10.60 -11.64
C SER A 12 -3.29 -9.95 -10.69
N PHE A 13 -3.49 -10.00 -9.37
CA PHE A 13 -2.67 -9.26 -8.40
C PHE A 13 -1.21 -9.74 -8.33
N LEU A 14 -0.98 -11.03 -8.54
CA LEU A 14 0.35 -11.66 -8.52
C LEU A 14 0.99 -11.86 -9.91
N GLY A 15 0.26 -11.61 -11.00
CA GLY A 15 0.70 -11.87 -12.37
C GLY A 15 0.96 -10.61 -13.20
N MET A 16 1.05 -9.43 -12.62
CA MET A 16 1.17 -8.19 -13.37
C MET A 16 2.63 -7.91 -13.77
N SER A 17 2.99 -8.46 -14.92
CA SER A 17 4.06 -8.07 -15.81
C SER A 17 3.92 -6.59 -16.27
N GLU A 18 4.95 -6.04 -16.88
CA GLU A 18 5.13 -4.72 -17.51
C GLU A 18 3.86 -4.02 -18.07
N ALA A 19 2.85 -4.79 -18.48
CA ALA A 19 1.56 -4.28 -18.99
C ALA A 19 0.73 -3.49 -17.97
N ALA A 20 0.96 -3.67 -16.66
CA ALA A 20 0.22 -2.96 -15.61
C ALA A 20 0.65 -1.49 -15.48
N ALA A 21 1.91 -1.20 -15.78
CA ALA A 21 2.45 0.18 -15.74
C ALA A 21 1.84 1.10 -16.82
N THR A 22 1.12 0.54 -17.79
CA THR A 22 0.49 1.28 -18.90
C THR A 22 -1.04 1.30 -18.84
N SER A 23 -1.65 0.87 -17.73
CA SER A 23 -3.11 0.96 -17.61
C SER A 23 -3.58 2.42 -17.63
N PRO A 24 -4.79 2.72 -18.16
CA PRO A 24 -5.36 4.07 -18.14
C PRO A 24 -5.40 4.69 -16.74
N ASP A 25 -5.64 3.88 -15.71
CA ASP A 25 -5.68 4.33 -14.33
C ASP A 25 -4.30 4.76 -13.81
N VAL A 26 -3.25 4.00 -14.11
CA VAL A 26 -1.86 4.37 -13.77
C VAL A 26 -1.47 5.67 -14.46
N SER A 27 -1.74 5.80 -15.76
CA SER A 27 -1.41 7.01 -16.51
C SER A 27 -2.16 8.24 -15.97
N SER A 28 -3.42 8.10 -15.62
CA SER A 28 -4.25 9.17 -15.05
C SER A 28 -3.73 9.61 -13.67
N VAL A 29 -3.34 8.66 -12.82
CA VAL A 29 -2.74 8.96 -11.51
C VAL A 29 -1.41 9.67 -11.66
N LEU A 30 -0.53 9.21 -12.56
CA LEU A 30 0.76 9.87 -12.82
C LEU A 30 0.56 11.30 -13.33
N ALA A 31 -0.37 11.54 -14.25
CA ALA A 31 -0.70 12.87 -14.74
C ALA A 31 -1.23 13.79 -13.63
N ALA A 32 -2.09 13.26 -12.75
CA ALA A 32 -2.63 14.02 -11.61
C ALA A 32 -1.52 14.34 -10.59
N LEU A 33 -0.61 13.40 -10.29
CA LEU A 33 0.54 13.65 -9.42
C LEU A 33 1.49 14.69 -10.03
N GLN A 34 1.76 14.62 -11.32
CA GLN A 34 2.54 15.63 -12.02
C GLN A 34 1.90 17.02 -11.93
N ALA A 35 0.59 17.12 -12.11
CA ALA A 35 -0.14 18.38 -11.96
C ALA A 35 -0.08 18.88 -10.51
N LEU A 36 -0.24 18.01 -9.52
CA LEU A 36 -0.20 18.39 -8.11
C LEU A 36 1.16 18.96 -7.69
N TYR A 37 2.25 18.32 -8.09
CA TYR A 37 3.59 18.69 -7.62
C TYR A 37 4.27 19.78 -8.48
N HIS A 38 4.02 19.79 -9.79
CA HIS A 38 4.80 20.58 -10.73
C HIS A 38 4.01 21.67 -11.49
N ASN A 39 2.67 21.68 -11.43
CA ASN A 39 1.89 22.74 -12.08
C ASN A 39 2.00 24.06 -11.29
N PRO A 40 2.28 25.20 -11.92
CA PRO A 40 2.30 26.48 -11.24
C PRO A 40 0.92 27.00 -10.82
N ASP A 41 -0.16 26.54 -11.48
CA ASP A 41 -1.53 26.98 -11.20
C ASP A 41 -2.11 26.29 -9.95
N ALA A 42 -2.50 27.08 -8.97
CA ALA A 42 -3.10 26.62 -7.72
C ALA A 42 -4.44 25.89 -7.93
N GLN A 43 -5.25 26.33 -8.91
CA GLN A 43 -6.52 25.69 -9.21
C GLN A 43 -6.31 24.29 -9.82
N ALA A 44 -5.36 24.16 -10.74
CA ALA A 44 -4.99 22.86 -11.30
C ALA A 44 -4.46 21.89 -10.22
N LYS A 45 -3.64 22.38 -9.28
CA LYS A 45 -3.21 21.57 -8.11
C LYS A 45 -4.37 21.11 -7.25
N GLN A 46 -5.32 21.99 -6.98
CA GLN A 46 -6.49 21.63 -6.18
C GLN A 46 -7.35 20.57 -6.87
N GLN A 47 -7.58 20.72 -8.18
CA GLN A 47 -8.33 19.74 -8.98
C GLN A 47 -7.61 18.39 -9.01
N ALA A 48 -6.29 18.37 -9.21
CA ALA A 48 -5.48 17.16 -9.20
C ALA A 48 -5.54 16.45 -7.83
N ASN A 49 -5.41 17.21 -6.74
CA ASN A 49 -5.54 16.65 -5.38
C ASN A 49 -6.92 16.03 -5.14
N GLN A 50 -8.00 16.70 -5.55
CA GLN A 50 -9.35 16.16 -5.43
C GLN A 50 -9.53 14.89 -6.27
N ALA A 51 -9.01 14.85 -7.49
CA ALA A 51 -9.05 13.66 -8.34
C ALA A 51 -8.32 12.48 -7.70
N LEU A 52 -7.14 12.69 -7.14
CA LEU A 52 -6.37 11.66 -6.43
C LEU A 52 -7.10 11.14 -5.19
N LEU A 53 -7.70 12.02 -4.39
CA LEU A 53 -8.50 11.64 -3.22
C LEU A 53 -9.76 10.84 -3.59
N GLN A 54 -10.40 11.16 -4.71
CA GLN A 54 -11.54 10.38 -5.21
C GLN A 54 -11.06 9.02 -5.75
N PHE A 55 -9.95 9.01 -6.48
CA PHE A 55 -9.37 7.78 -7.00
C PHE A 55 -9.03 6.79 -5.88
N GLN A 56 -8.46 7.23 -4.77
CA GLN A 56 -8.13 6.37 -3.62
C GLN A 56 -9.33 5.61 -3.07
N LYS A 57 -10.56 6.11 -3.26
CA LYS A 57 -11.79 5.44 -2.81
C LYS A 57 -12.29 4.37 -3.79
N THR A 58 -11.71 4.28 -4.98
CA THR A 58 -12.14 3.31 -6.00
C THR A 58 -11.55 1.92 -5.73
N PRO A 59 -12.20 0.84 -6.20
CA PRO A 59 -11.61 -0.50 -6.15
C PRO A 59 -10.31 -0.62 -6.94
N GLN A 60 -10.17 0.13 -8.05
CA GLN A 60 -8.97 0.14 -8.90
C GLN A 60 -7.75 0.69 -8.18
N ALA A 61 -7.94 1.47 -7.11
CA ALA A 61 -6.81 2.01 -6.34
C ALA A 61 -5.92 0.93 -5.74
N TRP A 62 -6.44 -0.27 -5.42
CA TRP A 62 -5.64 -1.39 -4.95
C TRP A 62 -4.58 -1.83 -5.98
N SER A 63 -5.01 -2.12 -7.21
CA SER A 63 -4.12 -2.60 -8.27
C SER A 63 -3.18 -1.51 -8.77
N THR A 64 -3.66 -0.28 -8.91
CA THR A 64 -2.84 0.86 -9.35
C THR A 64 -1.78 1.21 -8.31
N ALA A 65 -2.13 1.21 -7.01
CA ALA A 65 -1.15 1.43 -5.96
C ALA A 65 -0.07 0.35 -5.96
N ASN A 66 -0.45 -0.93 -6.16
CA ASN A 66 0.53 -2.01 -6.27
C ASN A 66 1.47 -1.81 -7.46
N ALA A 67 0.93 -1.50 -8.63
CA ALA A 67 1.72 -1.29 -9.85
C ALA A 67 2.73 -0.14 -9.67
N LEU A 68 2.29 1.00 -9.14
CA LEU A 68 3.16 2.17 -8.92
C LEU A 68 4.19 1.94 -7.81
N LEU A 69 3.84 1.22 -6.76
CA LEU A 69 4.76 0.95 -5.64
C LEU A 69 5.93 0.07 -6.07
N LEU A 70 5.67 -0.92 -6.92
CA LEU A 70 6.67 -1.88 -7.40
C LEU A 70 7.44 -1.39 -8.65
N ALA A 71 6.96 -0.34 -9.32
CA ALA A 71 7.62 0.21 -10.50
C ALA A 71 8.94 0.91 -10.12
N GLN A 72 10.01 0.61 -10.89
CA GLN A 72 11.33 1.19 -10.64
C GLN A 72 11.50 2.57 -11.30
N ASP A 73 10.82 2.82 -12.41
CA ASP A 73 10.99 4.01 -13.24
C ASP A 73 9.96 5.11 -13.00
N VAL A 74 9.30 5.10 -11.83
CA VAL A 74 8.35 6.15 -11.46
C VAL A 74 8.93 7.09 -10.39
N PRO A 75 8.49 8.36 -10.37
CA PRO A 75 8.92 9.34 -9.38
C PRO A 75 8.65 8.90 -7.94
N LEU A 76 9.43 9.42 -6.99
CA LEU A 76 9.29 9.13 -5.56
C LEU A 76 7.88 9.46 -5.04
N GLU A 77 7.32 10.58 -5.47
CA GLU A 77 5.97 11.03 -5.10
C GLU A 77 4.88 10.06 -5.54
N SER A 78 5.07 9.35 -6.66
CA SER A 78 4.14 8.30 -7.11
C SER A 78 4.19 7.07 -6.22
N ARG A 79 5.38 6.66 -5.79
CA ARG A 79 5.57 5.55 -4.83
C ARG A 79 5.04 5.91 -3.45
N LEU A 80 5.28 7.16 -3.02
CA LEU A 80 4.74 7.66 -1.76
C LEU A 80 3.21 7.70 -1.78
N PHE A 81 2.61 8.21 -2.86
CA PHE A 81 1.16 8.19 -3.06
C PHE A 81 0.60 6.76 -2.98
N SER A 82 1.29 5.79 -3.57
CA SER A 82 0.88 4.38 -3.54
C SER A 82 0.92 3.81 -2.12
N ALA A 83 1.98 4.07 -1.36
CA ALA A 83 2.08 3.62 0.03
C ALA A 83 1.01 4.27 0.92
N GLN A 84 0.72 5.56 0.72
CA GLN A 84 -0.37 6.27 1.39
C GLN A 84 -1.76 5.72 0.98
N THR A 85 -1.93 5.34 -0.29
CA THR A 85 -3.15 4.72 -0.79
C THR A 85 -3.38 3.37 -0.11
N PHE A 86 -2.36 2.52 0.03
CA PHE A 86 -2.47 1.28 0.78
C PHE A 86 -2.86 1.51 2.23
N ARG A 87 -2.22 2.46 2.92
CA ARG A 87 -2.61 2.82 4.29
C ARG A 87 -4.08 3.21 4.38
N SER A 88 -4.53 4.13 3.52
CA SER A 88 -5.92 4.58 3.49
C SER A 88 -6.89 3.44 3.20
N LYS A 89 -6.60 2.62 2.19
CA LYS A 89 -7.44 1.49 1.79
C LYS A 89 -7.51 0.42 2.88
N VAL A 90 -6.40 0.09 3.53
CA VAL A 90 -6.39 -0.85 4.66
C VAL A 90 -7.23 -0.31 5.81
N THR A 91 -7.13 0.98 6.12
CA THR A 91 -7.86 1.57 7.23
C THR A 91 -9.37 1.60 7.00
N PHE A 92 -9.83 1.89 5.78
CA PHE A 92 -11.24 2.22 5.53
C PHE A 92 -11.99 1.22 4.64
N ASP A 93 -11.29 0.40 3.87
CA ASP A 93 -11.89 -0.43 2.82
C ASP A 93 -11.46 -1.91 2.89
N LEU A 94 -10.84 -2.35 3.99
CA LEU A 94 -10.34 -3.72 4.12
C LEU A 94 -11.48 -4.76 4.12
N ASP A 95 -12.65 -4.40 4.58
CA ASP A 95 -13.87 -5.21 4.59
C ASP A 95 -14.37 -5.57 3.18
N GLN A 96 -13.94 -4.82 2.14
CA GLN A 96 -14.20 -5.15 0.74
C GLN A 96 -13.41 -6.37 0.26
N LEU A 97 -12.38 -6.80 1.00
CA LEU A 97 -11.51 -7.91 0.67
C LEU A 97 -11.88 -9.18 1.43
N GLU A 98 -12.04 -10.28 0.70
CA GLU A 98 -12.16 -11.59 1.31
C GLU A 98 -10.87 -12.00 2.03
N GLY A 99 -10.97 -12.93 2.97
CA GLY A 99 -9.86 -13.33 3.82
C GLY A 99 -8.60 -13.78 3.08
N ALA A 100 -8.73 -14.54 2.01
CA ALA A 100 -7.58 -14.95 1.18
C ALA A 100 -6.91 -13.74 0.51
N SER A 101 -7.68 -12.74 0.10
CA SER A 101 -7.18 -11.50 -0.48
C SER A 101 -6.48 -10.61 0.55
N GLN A 102 -6.94 -10.63 1.80
CA GLN A 102 -6.26 -9.93 2.90
C GLN A 102 -4.89 -10.55 3.20
N GLU A 103 -4.77 -11.88 3.13
CA GLU A 103 -3.48 -12.57 3.28
C GLU A 103 -2.52 -12.25 2.13
N GLN A 104 -3.00 -12.23 0.89
CA GLN A 104 -2.21 -11.80 -0.26
C GLN A 104 -1.76 -10.33 -0.13
N LEU A 105 -2.63 -9.45 0.37
CA LEU A 105 -2.29 -8.05 0.64
C LEU A 105 -1.18 -7.96 1.69
N ARG A 106 -1.28 -8.70 2.80
CA ARG A 106 -0.22 -8.78 3.82
C ARG A 106 1.11 -9.16 3.18
N ASP A 107 1.13 -10.23 2.40
CA ASP A 107 2.37 -10.74 1.78
C ASP A 107 2.94 -9.73 0.76
N THR A 108 2.08 -9.04 0.03
CA THR A 108 2.46 -7.96 -0.90
C THR A 108 3.08 -6.77 -0.15
N LEU A 109 2.48 -6.32 0.93
CA LEU A 109 3.00 -5.21 1.73
C LEU A 109 4.32 -5.58 2.42
N LEU A 110 4.46 -6.81 2.92
CA LEU A 110 5.72 -7.32 3.47
C LEU A 110 6.81 -7.37 2.39
N HIS A 111 6.49 -7.83 1.18
CA HIS A 111 7.43 -7.84 0.07
C HIS A 111 7.84 -6.41 -0.34
N ALA A 112 6.89 -5.49 -0.42
CA ALA A 112 7.19 -4.09 -0.68
C ALA A 112 8.11 -3.51 0.41
N LEU A 113 7.84 -3.81 1.67
CA LEU A 113 8.67 -3.34 2.78
C LEU A 113 10.12 -3.88 2.70
N ASP A 114 10.33 -5.14 2.27
CA ASP A 114 11.66 -5.68 1.97
C ASP A 114 12.36 -4.88 0.86
N MET A 115 11.66 -4.60 -0.23
CA MET A 115 12.21 -3.83 -1.36
C MET A 115 12.64 -2.42 -0.94
N TYR A 116 11.91 -1.81 -0.02
CA TYR A 116 12.17 -0.47 0.49
C TYR A 116 13.00 -0.44 1.77
N ALA A 117 13.50 -1.56 2.27
CA ALA A 117 14.19 -1.63 3.56
C ALA A 117 15.43 -0.71 3.67
N THR A 118 16.09 -0.44 2.55
CA THR A 118 17.20 0.53 2.45
C THR A 118 16.81 1.79 1.65
N GLY A 119 15.53 1.95 1.34
CA GLY A 119 14.98 3.02 0.52
C GLY A 119 14.55 4.26 1.31
N PRO A 120 13.72 5.12 0.72
CA PRO A 120 13.22 6.34 1.35
C PRO A 120 12.37 6.05 2.59
N ARG A 121 12.75 6.64 3.74
CA ARG A 121 12.03 6.45 5.02
C ARG A 121 10.55 6.80 4.95
N VAL A 122 10.19 7.83 4.19
CA VAL A 122 8.77 8.23 4.05
C VAL A 122 7.89 7.11 3.49
N ILE A 123 8.44 6.25 2.61
CA ILE A 123 7.72 5.08 2.09
C ILE A 123 7.71 3.97 3.14
N GLN A 124 8.84 3.71 3.81
CA GLN A 124 8.93 2.72 4.90
C GLN A 124 7.88 3.00 5.98
N THR A 125 7.80 4.24 6.46
CA THR A 125 6.81 4.65 7.46
C THR A 125 5.37 4.38 7.00
N GLN A 126 5.01 4.74 5.76
CA GLN A 126 3.65 4.50 5.25
C GLN A 126 3.34 3.00 5.12
N LEU A 127 4.31 2.18 4.69
CA LEU A 127 4.14 0.72 4.62
C LEU A 127 4.03 0.10 6.02
N CYS A 128 4.82 0.56 6.99
CA CYS A 128 4.71 0.12 8.38
C CYS A 128 3.35 0.46 8.98
N LEU A 129 2.84 1.67 8.73
CA LEU A 129 1.49 2.08 9.15
C LEU A 129 0.41 1.23 8.49
N ALA A 130 0.51 0.95 7.18
CA ALA A 130 -0.43 0.08 6.49
C ALA A 130 -0.41 -1.36 7.06
N LEU A 131 0.78 -1.91 7.34
CA LEU A 131 0.94 -3.24 7.95
C LEU A 131 0.43 -3.28 9.38
N ALA A 132 0.66 -2.23 10.18
CA ALA A 132 0.15 -2.14 11.54
C ALA A 132 -1.39 -2.09 11.54
N ALA A 133 -2.00 -1.24 10.71
CA ALA A 133 -3.46 -1.18 10.54
C ALA A 133 -4.05 -2.53 10.06
N LEU A 134 -3.36 -3.21 9.13
CA LEU A 134 -3.77 -4.53 8.65
C LEU A 134 -3.70 -5.60 9.76
N ALA A 135 -2.63 -5.58 10.54
CA ALA A 135 -2.44 -6.52 11.66
C ALA A 135 -3.55 -6.42 12.71
N LEU A 136 -4.03 -5.20 12.99
CA LEU A 136 -5.11 -4.97 13.96
C LEU A 136 -6.49 -5.43 13.44
N GLN A 137 -6.68 -5.45 12.13
CA GLN A 137 -7.95 -5.83 11.51
C GLN A 137 -8.02 -7.31 11.10
N MET A 138 -6.88 -7.96 10.89
CA MET A 138 -6.83 -9.39 10.59
C MET A 138 -7.09 -10.23 11.85
N SER A 139 -7.79 -11.35 11.69
CA SER A 139 -7.99 -12.29 12.79
C SER A 139 -6.67 -12.96 13.21
N GLU A 140 -6.57 -13.33 14.48
CA GLU A 140 -5.42 -14.07 15.04
C GLU A 140 -5.11 -15.35 14.24
N ALA A 141 -6.12 -16.03 13.73
CA ALA A 141 -5.95 -17.23 12.91
C ALA A 141 -5.23 -16.96 11.58
N ARG A 142 -5.28 -15.73 11.07
CA ARG A 142 -4.65 -15.34 9.79
C ARG A 142 -3.31 -14.67 9.96
N TRP A 143 -3.11 -13.92 11.04
CA TRP A 143 -1.86 -13.24 11.34
C TRP A 143 -1.62 -13.05 12.85
N GLY A 144 -1.63 -14.15 13.62
CA GLY A 144 -1.44 -14.12 15.08
C GLY A 144 0.00 -13.90 15.56
N ASN A 145 0.97 -14.10 14.70
CA ASN A 145 2.40 -13.96 15.03
C ASN A 145 3.04 -12.68 14.46
N VAL A 146 2.32 -11.57 14.46
CA VAL A 146 2.75 -10.32 13.84
C VAL A 146 4.15 -9.89 14.29
N VAL A 147 4.35 -9.66 15.58
CA VAL A 147 5.64 -9.18 16.11
C VAL A 147 6.75 -10.22 15.96
N PRO A 148 6.57 -11.50 16.33
CA PRO A 148 7.58 -12.52 16.07
C PRO A 148 7.94 -12.65 14.58
N GLY A 149 6.96 -12.65 13.69
CA GLY A 149 7.20 -12.73 12.25
C GLY A 149 7.96 -11.53 11.69
N MET A 150 7.69 -10.32 12.19
CA MET A 150 8.45 -9.12 11.82
C MET A 150 9.89 -9.18 12.32
N ILE A 151 10.11 -9.68 13.54
CA ILE A 151 11.46 -9.88 14.10
C ILE A 151 12.23 -10.91 13.27
N GLU A 152 11.61 -12.04 12.92
CA GLU A 152 12.24 -13.08 12.10
C GLU A 152 12.63 -12.53 10.71
N ARG A 153 11.76 -11.75 10.10
CA ARG A 153 11.97 -11.23 8.73
C ARG A 153 12.98 -10.09 8.66
N PHE A 154 12.91 -9.13 9.59
CA PHE A 154 13.67 -7.88 9.51
C PHE A 154 14.73 -7.70 10.59
N GLY A 155 14.77 -8.55 11.62
CA GLY A 155 15.70 -8.41 12.73
C GLY A 155 17.10 -8.97 12.48
N GLY A 156 17.28 -9.77 11.43
CA GLY A 156 18.52 -10.52 11.18
C GLY A 156 19.66 -9.73 10.55
N ALA A 157 19.42 -8.55 9.99
CA ALA A 157 20.43 -7.77 9.30
C ALA A 157 20.39 -6.28 9.66
N PRO A 158 21.56 -5.61 9.78
CA PRO A 158 21.63 -4.18 10.06
C PRO A 158 20.90 -3.31 9.04
N SER A 159 20.79 -3.76 7.78
CA SER A 159 20.10 -3.06 6.71
C SER A 159 18.58 -3.05 6.85
N THR A 160 17.99 -4.01 7.55
CA THR A 160 16.54 -4.17 7.71
C THR A 160 16.03 -3.85 9.12
N VAL A 161 16.93 -3.84 10.12
CA VAL A 161 16.53 -3.58 11.52
C VAL A 161 15.87 -2.21 11.69
N GLY A 162 16.22 -1.22 10.88
CA GLY A 162 15.59 0.10 10.89
C GLY A 162 14.09 0.05 10.57
N VAL A 163 13.71 -0.81 9.62
CA VAL A 163 12.31 -1.07 9.26
C VAL A 163 11.55 -1.76 10.40
N LEU A 164 12.18 -2.74 11.06
CA LEU A 164 11.61 -3.39 12.23
C LEU A 164 11.34 -2.38 13.35
N LEU A 165 12.31 -1.53 13.66
CA LEU A 165 12.14 -0.50 14.70
C LEU A 165 11.04 0.49 14.33
N GLU A 166 10.95 0.91 13.07
CA GLU A 166 9.85 1.76 12.58
C GLU A 166 8.49 1.08 12.80
N PHE A 167 8.36 -0.19 12.39
CA PHE A 167 7.12 -0.96 12.59
C PHE A 167 6.75 -1.06 14.07
N LEU A 168 7.71 -1.41 14.95
CA LEU A 168 7.48 -1.51 16.38
C LEU A 168 7.15 -0.16 17.04
N THR A 169 7.53 0.94 16.41
CA THR A 169 7.18 2.30 16.89
C THR A 169 5.75 2.65 16.51
N VAL A 170 5.33 2.38 15.27
CA VAL A 170 3.99 2.76 14.78
C VAL A 170 2.88 1.83 15.26
N LEU A 171 3.18 0.55 15.55
CA LEU A 171 2.18 -0.42 15.96
C LEU A 171 1.41 -0.02 17.24
N PRO A 172 2.06 0.41 18.34
CA PRO A 172 1.35 0.89 19.53
C PRO A 172 0.52 2.16 19.28
N GLU A 173 0.98 3.03 18.38
CA GLU A 173 0.25 4.24 18.01
C GLU A 173 -1.05 3.89 17.29
N GLU A 174 -1.02 2.96 16.33
CA GLU A 174 -2.23 2.47 15.65
C GLU A 174 -3.19 1.77 16.61
N VAL A 175 -2.68 0.99 17.57
CA VAL A 175 -3.51 0.37 18.65
C VAL A 175 -4.23 1.45 19.47
N SER A 176 -3.59 2.58 19.74
CA SER A 176 -4.16 3.65 20.58
C SER A 176 -5.22 4.49 19.84
N MET A 177 -5.21 4.45 18.50
CA MET A 177 -6.14 5.22 17.64
C MET A 177 -7.38 4.43 17.23
N ASN A 178 -7.43 3.12 17.44
CA ASN A 178 -8.54 2.22 17.13
C ASN A 178 -9.30 1.83 18.41
#